data_fe0da9c5d4d067cea12765a1238cb552
#
_entry.id   fe0da9c5d4d067cea12765a1238cb552
#
_cell.length_a   1.000
_cell.length_b   1.000
_cell.length_c   1.000
_cell.angle_alpha   90.00
_cell.angle_beta   90.00
_cell.angle_gamma   90.00
#
_symmetry.space_group_name_H-M   'P 1'
#
loop_
_entity.id
_entity.type
_entity.pdbx_description
1 polymer ?
#
loop_
_entity_poly.entity_id
_entity_poly.type
_entity_poly.pdbx_seq_one_letter_code
_entity_poly.pdbx_strand_id
1 'polypeptide(L)'
;MASGHGTYLQVGAFANPDAAELLRSKLSGMVSAPVFISSIVRNQQTLHRVRLGPIASAGEVQQAQNSVRLANLGQPSVVTSDQ
;
A
#
# COMPACT_ATOMS: atom_id res chain seq x y z
N MET A 1 -3.85 -23.04 -5.56
CA MET A 1 -4.26 -21.76 -5.13
C MET A 1 -3.10 -20.92 -4.68
N ALA A 2 -2.90 -19.83 -5.27
CA ALA A 2 -1.70 -19.04 -5.06
C ALA A 2 -1.91 -17.93 -4.06
N SER A 3 -2.37 -18.25 -2.90
CA SER A 3 -2.56 -17.23 -1.88
C SER A 3 -1.22 -16.72 -1.41
N GLY A 4 -1.15 -15.49 -1.01
CA GLY A 4 0.06 -14.88 -0.52
C GLY A 4 0.99 -14.39 -1.60
N HIS A 5 0.63 -14.64 -2.86
CA HIS A 5 1.43 -14.14 -3.97
C HIS A 5 0.66 -13.09 -4.72
N GLY A 6 1.36 -12.08 -5.16
CA GLY A 6 0.74 -11.03 -5.93
C GLY A 6 1.62 -9.80 -5.91
N THR A 7 1.17 -8.80 -6.65
CA THR A 7 1.86 -7.54 -6.74
C THR A 7 1.09 -6.52 -5.92
N TYR A 8 1.81 -5.82 -5.07
CA TYR A 8 1.25 -4.80 -4.19
C TYR A 8 2.03 -3.52 -4.36
N LEU A 9 1.43 -2.40 -3.99
CA LEU A 9 2.14 -1.15 -3.85
C LEU A 9 2.16 -0.76 -2.39
N GLN A 10 3.33 -0.37 -1.90
CA GLN A 10 3.45 0.20 -0.57
C GLN A 10 3.61 1.70 -0.73
N VAL A 11 2.69 2.46 -0.13
CA VAL A 11 2.63 3.89 -0.33
C VAL A 11 3.25 4.63 0.84
N GLY A 12 3.20 4.06 2.02
CA GLY A 12 3.78 4.69 3.18
C GLY A 12 3.95 3.72 4.33
N ALA A 13 4.70 4.14 5.33
CA ALA A 13 4.91 3.36 6.54
C ALA A 13 5.04 4.33 7.70
N PHE A 14 4.29 4.08 8.76
CA PHE A 14 4.14 5.03 9.86
C PHE A 14 4.25 4.34 11.21
N ALA A 15 4.91 4.99 12.15
CA ALA A 15 4.87 4.56 13.54
C ALA A 15 3.51 4.88 14.17
N ASN A 16 2.85 5.93 13.70
CA ASN A 16 1.57 6.37 14.22
C ASN A 16 0.44 5.68 13.45
N PRO A 17 -0.40 4.87 14.12
CA PRO A 17 -1.47 4.17 13.42
C PRO A 17 -2.52 5.11 12.85
N ASP A 18 -2.72 6.29 13.44
CA ASP A 18 -3.71 7.23 12.93
C ASP A 18 -3.25 7.82 11.60
N ALA A 19 -1.95 8.05 11.45
CA ALA A 19 -1.42 8.54 10.18
C ALA A 19 -1.60 7.50 9.09
N ALA A 20 -1.37 6.24 9.42
CA ALA A 20 -1.56 5.16 8.46
C ALA A 20 -3.02 5.04 8.04
N GLU A 21 -3.93 5.15 8.99
CA GLU A 21 -5.36 5.04 8.69
C GLU A 21 -5.84 6.20 7.82
N LEU A 22 -5.33 7.40 8.06
CA LEU A 22 -5.68 8.55 7.24
C LEU A 22 -5.26 8.34 5.79
N LEU A 23 -4.04 7.86 5.58
CA LEU A 23 -3.57 7.58 4.23
C LEU A 23 -4.38 6.47 3.58
N ARG A 24 -4.65 5.38 4.34
CA ARG A 24 -5.44 4.28 3.83
C ARG A 24 -6.82 4.76 3.36
N SER A 25 -7.45 5.59 4.15
CA SER A 25 -8.78 6.11 3.83
C SER A 25 -8.76 6.95 2.56
N LYS A 26 -7.77 7.80 2.41
CA LYS A 26 -7.64 8.63 1.21
C LYS A 26 -7.41 7.77 -0.03
N LEU A 27 -6.55 6.78 0.08
CA LEU A 27 -6.25 5.90 -1.06
C LEU A 27 -7.45 5.07 -1.46
N SER A 28 -8.24 4.59 -0.50
CA SER A 28 -9.36 3.73 -0.84
C SER A 28 -10.42 4.45 -1.65
N GLY A 29 -10.44 5.77 -1.63
CA GLY A 29 -11.34 6.55 -2.47
C GLY A 29 -10.78 6.82 -3.87
N MET A 30 -9.54 6.45 -4.14
CA MET A 30 -8.85 6.80 -5.37
C MET A 30 -8.53 5.61 -6.24
N VAL A 31 -8.34 4.43 -5.65
CA VAL A 31 -7.90 3.25 -6.39
C VAL A 31 -8.94 2.16 -6.28
N SER A 32 -8.99 1.29 -7.28
CA SER A 32 -9.94 0.18 -7.27
C SER A 32 -9.43 -1.04 -6.53
N ALA A 33 -8.12 -1.16 -6.35
CA ALA A 33 -7.57 -2.27 -5.61
C ALA A 33 -7.82 -2.11 -4.11
N PRO A 34 -7.89 -3.20 -3.35
CA PRO A 34 -8.05 -3.09 -1.90
C PRO A 34 -6.89 -2.36 -1.26
N VAL A 35 -7.18 -1.52 -0.27
CA VAL A 35 -6.17 -0.79 0.48
C VAL A 35 -6.22 -1.25 1.92
N PHE A 36 -5.07 -1.58 2.47
CA PHE A 36 -5.01 -2.16 3.82
C PHE A 36 -3.73 -1.73 4.53
N ILE A 37 -3.72 -1.94 5.83
CA ILE A 37 -2.56 -1.68 6.67
C ILE A 37 -1.97 -3.01 7.10
N SER A 38 -0.66 -3.17 6.88
CA SER A 38 0.09 -4.35 7.31
C SER A 38 1.09 -3.90 8.35
N SER A 39 0.87 -4.30 9.60
CA SER A 39 1.71 -3.85 10.70
C SER A 39 2.76 -4.90 11.01
N ILE A 40 3.98 -4.44 11.19
CA ILE A 40 5.08 -5.32 11.57
C ILE A 40 5.84 -4.70 12.74
N VAL A 41 6.55 -5.54 13.46
CA VAL A 41 7.42 -5.09 14.53
C VAL A 41 8.87 -5.21 14.05
N ARG A 42 9.61 -4.12 14.16
CA ARG A 42 11.00 -4.08 13.74
C ARG A 42 11.79 -3.23 14.74
N ASN A 43 12.84 -3.80 15.29
CA ASN A 43 13.64 -3.10 16.28
C ASN A 43 12.78 -2.57 17.43
N GLN A 44 11.84 -3.40 17.89
CA GLN A 44 10.96 -3.10 19.03
C GLN A 44 9.99 -1.94 18.75
N GLN A 45 9.83 -1.60 17.49
CA GLN A 45 8.86 -0.60 17.08
C GLN A 45 7.85 -1.23 16.14
N THR A 46 6.59 -0.82 16.28
CA THR A 46 5.54 -1.23 15.33
C THR A 46 5.52 -0.24 14.19
N LEU A 47 5.54 -0.77 12.98
CA LEU A 47 5.49 0.01 11.77
C LEU A 47 4.23 -0.37 11.02
N HIS A 48 3.39 0.62 10.70
CA HIS A 48 2.12 0.42 10.02
C HIS A 48 2.29 0.79 8.55
N ARG A 49 2.35 -0.24 7.70
CA ARG A 49 2.61 -0.06 6.27
C ARG A 49 1.28 0.00 5.54
N VAL A 50 1.09 1.05 4.73
CA VAL A 50 -0.12 1.21 3.94
C VAL A 50 0.16 0.65 2.55
N ARG A 51 -0.59 -0.36 2.18
CA ARG A 51 -0.40 -1.10 0.95
C ARG A 51 -1.70 -1.21 0.19
N LEU A 52 -1.60 -1.41 -1.10
CA LEU A 52 -2.76 -1.70 -1.92
C LEU A 52 -2.48 -2.87 -2.83
N GLY A 53 -3.49 -3.69 -3.07
CA GLY A 53 -3.37 -4.88 -3.88
C GLY A 53 -4.18 -6.02 -3.30
N PRO A 54 -4.07 -7.21 -3.91
CA PRO A 54 -3.19 -7.50 -5.04
C PRO A 54 -3.66 -6.82 -6.31
N ILE A 55 -2.71 -6.49 -7.17
CA ILE A 55 -2.98 -5.78 -8.42
C ILE A 55 -2.81 -6.76 -9.57
N ALA A 56 -3.77 -6.76 -10.48
CA ALA A 56 -3.87 -7.83 -11.45
C ALA A 56 -2.90 -7.71 -12.62
N SER A 57 -2.47 -6.50 -12.97
CA SER A 57 -1.68 -6.34 -14.18
C SER A 57 -0.67 -5.22 -14.01
N ALA A 58 0.37 -5.25 -14.86
CA ALA A 58 1.38 -4.21 -14.86
C ALA A 58 0.80 -2.85 -15.20
N GLY A 59 -0.19 -2.81 -16.09
CA GLY A 59 -0.85 -1.56 -16.42
C GLY A 59 -1.58 -0.95 -15.24
N GLU A 60 -2.24 -1.79 -14.44
CA GLU A 60 -2.93 -1.30 -13.26
C GLU A 60 -1.96 -0.86 -12.17
N VAL A 61 -0.81 -1.52 -12.07
CA VAL A 61 0.24 -1.07 -11.15
C VAL A 61 0.67 0.34 -11.53
N GLN A 62 0.91 0.57 -12.82
CA GLN A 62 1.36 1.86 -13.27
C GLN A 62 0.31 2.94 -13.06
N GLN A 63 -0.95 2.62 -13.32
CA GLN A 63 -2.04 3.55 -13.05
C GLN A 63 -2.11 3.93 -11.58
N ALA A 64 -1.99 2.95 -10.70
CA ALA A 64 -2.04 3.22 -9.28
C ALA A 64 -0.85 4.07 -8.83
N GLN A 65 0.34 3.78 -9.35
CA GLN A 65 1.51 4.59 -9.03
C GLN A 65 1.31 6.03 -9.46
N ASN A 66 0.78 6.24 -10.65
CA ASN A 66 0.55 7.59 -11.16
C ASN A 66 -0.49 8.32 -10.32
N SER A 67 -1.56 7.64 -9.95
CA SER A 67 -2.61 8.26 -9.14
C SER A 67 -2.06 8.72 -7.78
N VAL A 68 -1.25 7.88 -7.16
CA VAL A 68 -0.67 8.22 -5.86
C VAL A 68 0.27 9.42 -5.99
N ARG A 69 1.10 9.43 -7.02
CA ARG A 69 2.04 10.53 -7.24
C ARG A 69 1.32 11.83 -7.54
N LEU A 70 0.32 11.78 -8.42
CA LEU A 70 -0.43 12.98 -8.80
C LEU A 70 -1.19 13.56 -7.62
N ALA A 71 -1.66 12.72 -6.72
CA ALA A 71 -2.34 13.18 -5.51
C ALA A 71 -1.36 13.60 -4.42
N ASN A 72 -0.06 13.41 -4.67
CA ASN A 72 0.99 13.77 -3.73
C ASN A 72 0.84 13.06 -2.39
N LEU A 73 0.48 11.78 -2.45
CA LEU A 73 0.22 10.99 -1.25
C LEU A 73 1.41 10.11 -0.85
N GLY A 74 2.49 10.14 -1.60
CA GLY A 74 3.67 9.37 -1.25
C GLY A 74 4.43 8.85 -2.45
N GLN A 75 5.44 8.04 -2.17
CA GLN A 75 6.28 7.43 -3.18
C GLN A 75 5.95 5.93 -3.21
N PRO A 76 5.10 5.49 -4.13
CA PRO A 76 4.69 4.08 -4.15
C PRO A 76 5.82 3.18 -4.59
N SER A 77 6.02 2.11 -3.83
CA SER A 77 7.02 1.09 -4.12
C SER A 77 6.34 -0.23 -4.43
N VAL A 78 6.84 -0.94 -5.42
CA VAL A 78 6.29 -2.24 -5.79
C VAL A 78 6.79 -3.30 -4.82
N VAL A 79 5.88 -4.11 -4.31
CA VAL A 79 6.16 -5.22 -3.41
C VAL A 79 5.54 -6.46 -4.02
N THR A 80 6.33 -7.51 -4.19
CA THR A 80 5.88 -8.69 -4.92
C THR A 80 5.42 -9.82 -4.02
N SER A 81 5.35 -9.59 -2.74
CA SER A 81 4.83 -10.59 -1.82
C SER A 81 4.09 -9.87 -0.71
N ASP A 82 3.39 -10.65 0.09
CA ASP A 82 2.56 -10.11 1.15
C ASP A 82 3.33 -9.89 2.44
N GLN A 83 4.62 -9.92 2.41
CA GLN A 83 5.38 -9.72 3.64
C GLN A 83 5.35 -8.31 4.15
#